data_97c9169b6fe5f2e04ef28a927769d07e
#
_entry.id   97c9169b6fe5f2e04ef28a927769d07e
#
_cell.length_a   1.000
_cell.length_b   1.000
_cell.length_c   1.000
_cell.angle_alpha   90.00
_cell.angle_beta   90.00
_cell.angle_gamma   90.00
#
_symmetry.space_group_name_H-M   'P 1'
#
loop_
_entity.id
_entity.type
_entity.pdbx_description
1 polymer ?
#
loop_
_entity_poly.entity_id
_entity_poly.type
_entity_poly.pdbx_seq_one_letter_code
_entity_poly.pdbx_strand_id
1 'polypeptide(L)'
;ASTMEVYGWQPISDEIKNTGTYSHYEVFDEHTIPNPNAPYAVAKHACEKYLEYANRSYDFPFTAIRQTNAYGRIDNDFFVTEAIITRMLQNKDTINMGYSDPWRNFIYVDDLLDIWIQIISNVEKCCEGLVCTVGPDNAIRIKDYAEKIAGKIGWKGTIQWNQRPKRHGEIYWLNSGYDRINKLLGWTPKIGLDQGIDKTIEIWSDKLK
;
A
#
# COMPACT_ATOMS: atom_id res chain seq x y z
N ALA A 1 6.62 2.43 12.18
CA ALA A 1 6.06 2.27 10.82
C ALA A 1 6.73 3.22 9.84
N SER A 2 7.30 2.69 8.75
CA SER A 2 7.72 3.41 7.56
C SER A 2 6.69 3.22 6.45
N THR A 3 7.06 3.42 5.20
CA THR A 3 6.17 3.34 4.05
C THR A 3 6.94 2.94 2.80
N MET A 4 6.30 2.22 1.90
CA MET A 4 6.85 1.97 0.55
C MET A 4 7.00 3.26 -0.28
N GLU A 5 6.33 4.36 0.07
CA GLU A 5 6.49 5.64 -0.63
C GLU A 5 7.92 6.20 -0.54
N VAL A 6 8.78 5.68 0.34
CA VAL A 6 10.20 6.03 0.38
C VAL A 6 10.94 5.65 -0.91
N TYR A 7 10.44 4.67 -1.66
CA TYR A 7 11.00 4.31 -2.96
C TYR A 7 10.74 5.37 -4.02
N GLY A 8 9.65 6.13 -3.87
CA GLY A 8 9.37 7.33 -4.64
C GLY A 8 9.42 7.14 -6.14
N TRP A 9 10.20 7.97 -6.79
CA TRP A 9 10.36 7.99 -8.24
C TRP A 9 11.42 6.99 -8.67
N GLN A 10 10.99 5.86 -9.21
CA GLN A 10 11.87 4.93 -9.88
C GLN A 10 11.79 5.14 -11.39
N PRO A 11 12.89 4.98 -12.14
CA PRO A 11 12.85 5.04 -13.58
C PRO A 11 12.00 3.89 -14.13
N ILE A 12 10.83 4.24 -14.64
CA ILE A 12 9.93 3.31 -15.30
C ILE A 12 10.22 3.38 -16.78
N SER A 13 10.39 2.24 -17.45
CA SER A 13 10.61 2.22 -18.89
C SER A 13 9.48 2.94 -19.64
N ASP A 14 9.80 3.61 -20.74
CA ASP A 14 8.79 4.29 -21.57
C ASP A 14 7.78 3.32 -22.17
N GLU A 15 8.16 2.06 -22.34
CA GLU A 15 7.27 0.99 -22.75
C GLU A 15 6.13 0.77 -21.77
N ILE A 16 6.42 0.74 -20.46
CA ILE A 16 5.42 0.63 -19.39
C ILE A 16 4.48 1.83 -19.40
N LYS A 17 5.01 3.05 -19.58
CA LYS A 17 4.20 4.26 -19.63
C LYS A 17 3.23 4.28 -20.81
N ASN A 18 3.65 3.73 -21.96
CA ASN A 18 2.93 3.85 -23.23
C ASN A 18 1.93 2.72 -23.46
N THR A 19 2.22 1.50 -23.00
CA THR A 19 1.38 0.32 -23.27
C THR A 19 0.44 -0.01 -22.12
N GLY A 20 0.75 0.45 -20.90
CA GLY A 20 0.04 0.03 -19.68
C GLY A 20 0.17 -1.47 -19.40
N THR A 21 1.01 -2.17 -20.17
CA THR A 21 1.23 -3.61 -20.06
C THR A 21 2.61 -3.82 -19.44
N TYR A 22 2.65 -4.48 -18.30
CA TYR A 22 3.88 -4.78 -17.57
C TYR A 22 4.39 -6.15 -17.99
N SER A 23 5.44 -6.20 -18.77
CA SER A 23 6.14 -7.45 -19.08
C SER A 23 7.11 -7.87 -17.97
N HIS A 24 7.50 -6.95 -17.09
CA HIS A 24 8.35 -7.21 -15.93
C HIS A 24 7.84 -6.38 -14.76
N TYR A 25 7.35 -7.06 -13.72
CA TYR A 25 6.92 -6.45 -12.46
C TYR A 25 8.16 -6.11 -11.63
N GLU A 26 8.51 -4.85 -11.55
CA GLU A 26 9.48 -4.42 -10.54
C GLU A 26 8.82 -4.51 -9.16
N VAL A 27 9.22 -5.49 -8.39
CA VAL A 27 8.84 -5.62 -6.98
C VAL A 27 9.93 -4.93 -6.17
N PHE A 28 9.59 -3.86 -5.50
CA PHE A 28 10.54 -3.16 -4.63
C PHE A 28 10.82 -3.99 -3.38
N ASP A 29 12.08 -4.03 -3.05
CA ASP A 29 12.62 -4.70 -1.87
C ASP A 29 13.53 -3.75 -1.08
N GLU A 30 14.23 -4.28 -0.10
CA GLU A 30 15.13 -3.50 0.75
C GLU A 30 16.43 -3.08 0.05
N HIS A 31 16.73 -3.64 -1.13
CA HIS A 31 17.88 -3.27 -1.96
C HIS A 31 17.53 -2.14 -2.93
N THR A 32 16.24 -1.92 -3.17
CA THR A 32 15.78 -0.81 -4.00
C THR A 32 16.15 0.53 -3.35
N ILE A 33 16.84 1.37 -4.09
CA ILE A 33 17.35 2.66 -3.59
C ILE A 33 16.17 3.61 -3.31
N PRO A 34 16.02 4.11 -2.07
CA PRO A 34 15.01 5.11 -1.76
C PRO A 34 15.20 6.41 -2.56
N ASN A 35 14.12 6.91 -3.14
CA ASN A 35 14.09 8.18 -3.87
C ASN A 35 12.78 8.93 -3.56
N PRO A 36 12.56 9.32 -2.29
CA PRO A 36 11.30 9.91 -1.85
C PRO A 36 11.05 11.26 -2.52
N ASN A 37 9.84 11.43 -3.05
CA ASN A 37 9.45 12.61 -3.82
C ASN A 37 8.24 13.37 -3.23
N ALA A 38 7.87 13.06 -2.00
CA ALA A 38 6.81 13.75 -1.27
C ALA A 38 7.26 14.03 0.18
N PRO A 39 6.81 15.12 0.81
CA PRO A 39 7.24 15.48 2.18
C PRO A 39 7.03 14.36 3.19
N TYR A 40 5.93 13.62 3.08
CA TYR A 40 5.65 12.46 3.92
C TYR A 40 6.72 11.36 3.77
N ALA A 41 7.05 10.99 2.55
CA ALA A 41 8.03 9.96 2.25
C ALA A 41 9.45 10.39 2.68
N VAL A 42 9.81 11.66 2.47
CA VAL A 42 11.08 12.24 2.93
C VAL A 42 11.18 12.15 4.45
N ALA A 43 10.13 12.55 5.18
CA ALA A 43 10.13 12.48 6.64
C ALA A 43 10.25 11.03 7.14
N LYS A 44 9.55 10.07 6.52
CA LYS A 44 9.64 8.66 6.89
C LYS A 44 11.04 8.09 6.63
N HIS A 45 11.64 8.42 5.51
CA HIS A 45 13.02 8.01 5.21
C HIS A 45 14.03 8.64 6.17
N ALA A 46 13.85 9.90 6.53
CA ALA A 46 14.71 10.55 7.54
C ALA A 46 14.61 9.84 8.90
N CYS A 47 13.42 9.42 9.31
CA CYS A 47 13.24 8.62 10.53
C CYS A 47 13.99 7.28 10.45
N GLU A 48 13.96 6.58 9.30
CA GLU A 48 14.76 5.36 9.12
C GLU A 48 16.25 5.63 9.31
N LYS A 49 16.76 6.69 8.68
CA LYS A 49 18.19 7.06 8.80
C LYS A 49 18.59 7.47 10.22
N TYR A 50 17.69 8.11 10.93
CA TYR A 50 17.92 8.43 12.34
C TYR A 50 17.98 7.16 13.22
N LEU A 51 17.07 6.21 12.98
CA LEU A 51 17.10 4.93 13.68
C LEU A 51 18.34 4.11 13.35
N GLU A 52 18.79 4.07 12.08
CA GLU A 52 20.05 3.45 11.69
C GLU A 52 21.25 4.09 12.39
N TYR A 53 21.27 5.42 12.53
CA TYR A 53 22.29 6.12 13.29
C TYR A 53 22.26 5.72 14.78
N ALA A 54 21.09 5.72 15.40
CA ALA A 54 20.92 5.37 16.80
C ALA A 54 21.36 3.91 17.07
N ASN A 55 21.02 3.00 16.16
CA ASN A 55 21.47 1.61 16.24
C ASN A 55 23.00 1.50 16.21
N ARG A 56 23.66 2.12 15.22
CA ARG A 56 25.12 2.06 15.09
C ARG A 56 25.86 2.74 16.23
N SER A 57 25.31 3.81 16.80
CA SER A 57 25.99 4.64 17.79
C SER A 57 25.70 4.24 19.25
N TYR A 58 24.57 3.62 19.49
CA TYR A 58 24.05 3.36 20.83
C TYR A 58 23.44 1.97 20.99
N ASP A 59 23.63 1.07 20.01
CA ASP A 59 23.04 -0.28 19.98
C ASP A 59 21.52 -0.24 20.16
N PHE A 60 20.86 0.84 19.70
CA PHE A 60 19.42 1.01 19.83
C PHE A 60 18.68 0.02 18.94
N PRO A 61 17.90 -0.91 19.51
CA PRO A 61 17.22 -1.93 18.72
C PRO A 61 16.04 -1.32 17.97
N PHE A 62 15.90 -1.63 16.67
CA PHE A 62 14.73 -1.22 15.90
C PHE A 62 14.42 -2.16 14.73
N THR A 63 13.15 -2.11 14.31
CA THR A 63 12.69 -2.61 13.00
C THR A 63 11.83 -1.55 12.35
N ALA A 64 12.13 -1.19 11.13
CA ALA A 64 11.30 -0.32 10.31
C ALA A 64 10.58 -1.14 9.24
N ILE A 65 9.25 -1.02 9.16
CA ILE A 65 8.44 -1.67 8.13
C ILE A 65 8.04 -0.64 7.09
N ARG A 66 8.50 -0.84 5.85
CA ARG A 66 8.04 -0.15 4.66
C ARG A 66 6.78 -0.84 4.15
N GLN A 67 5.66 -0.54 4.82
CA GLN A 67 4.37 -1.14 4.46
C GLN A 67 3.77 -0.52 3.21
N THR A 68 3.01 -1.33 2.47
CA THR A 68 2.20 -0.89 1.35
C THR A 68 0.87 -0.26 1.81
N ASN A 69 -0.03 0.02 0.85
CA ASN A 69 -1.32 0.63 1.16
C ASN A 69 -2.20 -0.32 1.96
N ALA A 70 -2.35 -0.08 3.25
CA ALA A 70 -3.26 -0.83 4.09
C ALA A 70 -4.72 -0.46 3.79
N TYR A 71 -5.62 -1.44 3.80
CA TYR A 71 -7.06 -1.25 3.66
C TYR A 71 -7.84 -2.20 4.57
N GLY A 72 -9.16 -1.99 4.66
CA GLY A 72 -10.01 -2.72 5.62
C GLY A 72 -10.28 -1.92 6.90
N ARG A 73 -10.15 -0.60 6.86
CA ARG A 73 -10.45 0.30 7.99
C ARG A 73 -11.95 0.38 8.22
N ILE A 74 -12.32 0.47 9.49
CA ILE A 74 -13.73 0.49 9.90
C ILE A 74 -14.24 1.89 10.30
N ASP A 75 -13.35 2.84 10.50
CA ASP A 75 -13.66 4.16 11.09
C ASP A 75 -13.18 5.35 10.26
N ASN A 76 -12.54 5.09 9.12
CA ASN A 76 -11.95 6.12 8.28
C ASN A 76 -12.13 5.80 6.79
N ASP A 77 -12.96 6.57 6.12
CA ASP A 77 -13.27 6.46 4.68
C ASP A 77 -12.46 7.45 3.81
N PHE A 78 -11.42 8.05 4.35
CA PHE A 78 -10.58 9.00 3.61
C PHE A 78 -9.69 8.31 2.55
N PHE A 79 -9.26 7.08 2.81
CA PHE A 79 -8.35 6.35 1.94
C PHE A 79 -9.08 5.74 0.73
N VAL A 80 -8.31 5.45 -0.33
CA VAL A 80 -8.87 5.12 -1.65
C VAL A 80 -9.87 3.97 -1.64
N THR A 81 -9.58 2.89 -0.92
CA THR A 81 -10.46 1.70 -0.86
C THR A 81 -11.79 2.03 -0.20
N GLU A 82 -11.70 2.54 1.03
CA GLU A 82 -12.87 2.88 1.83
C GLU A 82 -13.68 4.00 1.17
N ALA A 83 -13.00 5.00 0.59
CA ALA A 83 -13.65 6.09 -0.12
C ALA A 83 -14.44 5.63 -1.37
N ILE A 84 -13.93 4.65 -2.10
CA ILE A 84 -14.64 4.06 -3.24
C ILE A 84 -15.86 3.28 -2.75
N ILE A 85 -15.66 2.39 -1.78
CA ILE A 85 -16.71 1.52 -1.24
C ILE A 85 -17.86 2.35 -0.65
N THR A 86 -17.56 3.29 0.24
CA THR A 86 -18.60 4.10 0.92
C THR A 86 -19.41 4.94 -0.06
N ARG A 87 -18.74 5.55 -1.05
CA ARG A 87 -19.43 6.33 -2.08
C ARG A 87 -20.34 5.48 -2.96
N MET A 88 -19.92 4.28 -3.34
CA MET A 88 -20.72 3.36 -4.13
C MET A 88 -21.89 2.79 -3.34
N LEU A 89 -21.68 2.41 -2.08
CA LEU A 89 -22.74 1.91 -1.19
C LEU A 89 -23.80 2.96 -0.90
N GLN A 90 -23.47 4.25 -0.91
CA GLN A 90 -24.41 5.34 -0.77
C GLN A 90 -25.25 5.57 -2.04
N ASN A 91 -25.23 4.64 -3.01
CA ASN A 91 -25.98 4.70 -4.27
C ASN A 91 -25.80 6.00 -5.06
N LYS A 92 -24.58 6.54 -5.08
CA LYS A 92 -24.28 7.69 -5.91
C LYS A 92 -24.16 7.28 -7.37
N ASP A 93 -24.95 7.89 -8.24
CA ASP A 93 -24.91 7.66 -9.69
C ASP A 93 -23.56 8.05 -10.30
N THR A 94 -22.86 8.97 -9.65
CA THR A 94 -21.57 9.44 -10.11
C THR A 94 -20.64 9.67 -8.91
N ILE A 95 -19.42 9.12 -9.00
CA ILE A 95 -18.35 9.39 -8.03
C ILE A 95 -17.16 10.04 -8.72
N ASN A 96 -16.61 11.07 -8.06
CA ASN A 96 -15.44 11.80 -8.54
C ASN A 96 -14.18 11.22 -7.92
N MET A 97 -13.25 10.81 -8.77
CA MET A 97 -11.97 10.22 -8.35
C MET A 97 -10.79 11.06 -8.88
N GLY A 98 -9.63 10.83 -8.29
CA GLY A 98 -8.37 11.44 -8.72
C GLY A 98 -7.80 10.77 -9.97
N TYR A 99 -6.49 10.60 -10.00
CA TYR A 99 -5.75 10.04 -11.13
C TYR A 99 -5.97 8.52 -11.24
N SER A 100 -6.27 8.03 -12.45
CA SER A 100 -6.70 6.65 -12.71
C SER A 100 -5.55 5.66 -12.89
N ASP A 101 -4.40 6.16 -13.37
CA ASP A 101 -3.35 5.32 -13.94
C ASP A 101 -2.32 4.75 -12.97
N PRO A 102 -2.10 5.32 -11.75
CA PRO A 102 -1.13 4.76 -10.82
C PRO A 102 -1.43 3.32 -10.45
N TRP A 103 -0.36 2.56 -10.29
CA TRP A 103 -0.41 1.19 -9.79
C TRP A 103 -0.02 1.16 -8.31
N ARG A 104 -0.76 0.40 -7.55
CA ARG A 104 -0.55 0.24 -6.09
C ARG A 104 -0.79 -1.20 -5.70
N ASN A 105 -0.03 -1.70 -4.75
CA ASN A 105 -0.39 -2.91 -4.07
C ASN A 105 -1.06 -2.60 -2.72
N PHE A 106 -1.86 -3.55 -2.25
CA PHE A 106 -2.73 -3.36 -1.10
C PHE A 106 -2.59 -4.54 -0.14
N ILE A 107 -2.43 -4.25 1.15
CA ILE A 107 -2.43 -5.24 2.22
C ILE A 107 -3.65 -5.07 3.11
N TYR A 108 -4.34 -6.17 3.40
CA TYR A 108 -5.47 -6.13 4.32
C TYR A 108 -4.99 -5.88 5.74
N VAL A 109 -5.76 -5.13 6.51
CA VAL A 109 -5.35 -4.64 7.82
C VAL A 109 -5.01 -5.78 8.80
N ASP A 110 -5.72 -6.91 8.74
CA ASP A 110 -5.45 -8.05 9.63
C ASP A 110 -4.07 -8.66 9.36
N ASP A 111 -3.65 -8.77 8.09
CA ASP A 111 -2.30 -9.24 7.75
C ASP A 111 -1.22 -8.25 8.21
N LEU A 112 -1.51 -6.95 8.12
CA LEU A 112 -0.59 -5.93 8.62
C LEU A 112 -0.49 -5.97 10.17
N LEU A 113 -1.58 -6.21 10.86
CA LEU A 113 -1.57 -6.38 12.32
C LEU A 113 -0.85 -7.66 12.72
N ASP A 114 -1.08 -8.77 12.01
CA ASP A 114 -0.42 -10.05 12.28
C ASP A 114 1.10 -9.90 12.20
N ILE A 115 1.64 -9.25 11.17
CA ILE A 115 3.10 -9.06 11.07
C ILE A 115 3.65 -8.17 12.20
N TRP A 116 2.93 -7.11 12.61
CA TRP A 116 3.35 -6.30 13.75
C TRP A 116 3.42 -7.10 15.04
N ILE A 117 2.40 -7.94 15.28
CA ILE A 117 2.38 -8.85 16.46
C ILE A 117 3.56 -9.83 16.38
N GLN A 118 3.83 -10.42 15.23
CA GLN A 118 4.94 -11.35 15.07
C GLN A 118 6.31 -10.69 15.30
N ILE A 119 6.52 -9.46 14.83
CA ILE A 119 7.76 -8.71 15.09
C ILE A 119 7.92 -8.43 16.58
N ILE A 120 6.87 -7.97 17.26
CA ILE A 120 6.90 -7.68 18.70
C ILE A 120 7.16 -8.96 19.51
N SER A 121 6.59 -10.07 19.07
CA SER A 121 6.78 -11.38 19.73
C SER A 121 8.15 -12.02 19.46
N ASN A 122 8.93 -11.52 18.50
CA ASN A 122 10.22 -12.03 18.09
C ASN A 122 11.31 -10.92 18.09
N VAL A 123 11.31 -10.10 19.12
CA VAL A 123 12.21 -8.92 19.24
C VAL A 123 13.68 -9.30 19.00
N GLU A 124 14.13 -10.42 19.55
CA GLU A 124 15.50 -10.91 19.42
C GLU A 124 15.94 -11.13 17.96
N LYS A 125 15.00 -11.53 17.08
CA LYS A 125 15.29 -11.76 15.67
C LYS A 125 15.07 -10.51 14.81
N CYS A 126 14.20 -9.63 15.24
CA CYS A 126 13.68 -8.55 14.41
C CYS A 126 14.31 -7.19 14.72
N CYS A 127 14.75 -6.94 15.95
CA CYS A 127 15.18 -5.62 16.38
C CYS A 127 16.71 -5.37 16.29
N GLU A 128 17.36 -5.97 15.30
CA GLU A 128 18.80 -5.79 15.07
C GLU A 128 19.12 -4.65 14.07
N GLY A 129 18.29 -3.64 13.99
CA GLY A 129 18.50 -2.54 13.05
C GLY A 129 17.96 -2.85 11.64
N LEU A 130 16.85 -3.55 11.53
CA LEU A 130 16.33 -4.02 10.26
C LEU A 130 15.34 -3.06 9.62
N VAL A 131 15.43 -2.95 8.30
CA VAL A 131 14.39 -2.36 7.45
C VAL A 131 13.79 -3.50 6.61
N CYS A 132 12.46 -3.62 6.60
CA CYS A 132 11.77 -4.66 5.86
C CYS A 132 10.63 -4.08 5.01
N THR A 133 10.45 -4.59 3.80
CA THR A 133 9.26 -4.34 3.01
C THR A 133 8.13 -5.29 3.40
N VAL A 134 6.91 -4.79 3.37
CA VAL A 134 5.70 -5.59 3.63
C VAL A 134 4.62 -5.22 2.64
N GLY A 135 4.49 -6.03 1.60
CA GLY A 135 3.47 -5.90 0.56
C GLY A 135 3.23 -7.24 -0.12
N PRO A 136 2.00 -7.60 -0.49
CA PRO A 136 1.66 -8.93 -1.01
C PRO A 136 1.97 -9.12 -2.50
N ASP A 137 2.78 -8.26 -3.14
CA ASP A 137 3.10 -8.33 -4.58
C ASP A 137 1.86 -8.53 -5.47
N ASN A 138 0.87 -7.68 -5.29
CA ASN A 138 -0.42 -7.74 -5.98
C ASN A 138 -0.80 -6.43 -6.65
N ALA A 139 0.17 -5.71 -7.23
CA ALA A 139 -0.09 -4.39 -7.80
C ALA A 139 -1.24 -4.40 -8.81
N ILE A 140 -2.13 -3.45 -8.65
CA ILE A 140 -3.28 -3.23 -9.51
C ILE A 140 -3.39 -1.74 -9.84
N ARG A 141 -3.80 -1.42 -11.07
CA ARG A 141 -4.05 -0.03 -11.45
C ARG A 141 -5.28 0.50 -10.71
N ILE A 142 -5.24 1.74 -10.25
CA ILE A 142 -6.33 2.33 -9.46
C ILE A 142 -7.67 2.27 -10.19
N LYS A 143 -7.66 2.46 -11.52
CA LYS A 143 -8.87 2.31 -12.35
C LYS A 143 -9.46 0.90 -12.23
N ASP A 144 -8.63 -0.12 -12.47
CA ASP A 144 -9.05 -1.52 -12.47
C ASP A 144 -9.50 -1.97 -11.08
N TYR A 145 -8.84 -1.42 -10.04
CA TYR A 145 -9.22 -1.64 -8.65
C TYR A 145 -10.62 -1.09 -8.32
N ALA A 146 -10.92 0.12 -8.79
CA ALA A 146 -12.24 0.73 -8.59
C ALA A 146 -13.33 -0.02 -9.37
N GLU A 147 -13.03 -0.46 -10.59
CA GLU A 147 -13.95 -1.27 -11.40
C GLU A 147 -14.22 -2.65 -10.75
N LYS A 148 -13.19 -3.27 -10.16
CA LYS A 148 -13.32 -4.51 -9.40
C LYS A 148 -14.27 -4.32 -8.20
N ILE A 149 -14.11 -3.25 -7.43
CA ILE A 149 -14.98 -2.91 -6.29
C ILE A 149 -16.42 -2.66 -6.78
N ALA A 150 -16.60 -1.90 -7.85
CA ALA A 150 -17.91 -1.63 -8.45
C ALA A 150 -18.63 -2.93 -8.85
N GLY A 151 -17.91 -3.86 -9.48
CA GLY A 151 -18.44 -5.17 -9.85
C GLY A 151 -18.88 -5.99 -8.65
N LYS A 152 -18.11 -6.00 -7.55
CA LYS A 152 -18.44 -6.72 -6.32
C LYS A 152 -19.66 -6.14 -5.58
N ILE A 153 -19.80 -4.83 -5.56
CA ILE A 153 -20.98 -4.14 -4.99
C ILE A 153 -22.22 -4.28 -5.89
N GLY A 154 -22.03 -4.52 -7.20
CA GLY A 154 -23.08 -4.45 -8.20
C GLY A 154 -23.46 -3.01 -8.58
N TRP A 155 -22.59 -2.05 -8.31
CA TRP A 155 -22.80 -0.64 -8.59
C TRP A 155 -22.81 -0.36 -10.11
N LYS A 156 -23.77 0.46 -10.58
CA LYS A 156 -24.00 0.75 -12.01
C LYS A 156 -23.76 2.21 -12.39
N GLY A 157 -23.24 3.01 -11.47
CA GLY A 157 -22.97 4.41 -11.72
C GLY A 157 -21.73 4.66 -12.59
N THR A 158 -21.30 5.90 -12.64
CA THR A 158 -20.16 6.36 -13.45
C THR A 158 -19.04 6.88 -12.56
N ILE A 159 -17.80 6.47 -12.84
CA ILE A 159 -16.62 7.03 -12.19
C ILE A 159 -16.07 8.15 -13.09
N GLN A 160 -16.08 9.37 -12.59
CA GLN A 160 -15.42 10.51 -13.23
C GLN A 160 -13.98 10.61 -12.72
N TRP A 161 -13.04 10.28 -13.59
CA TRP A 161 -11.61 10.32 -13.31
C TRP A 161 -11.03 11.72 -13.50
N ASN A 162 -9.85 11.94 -12.95
CA ASN A 162 -9.06 13.17 -13.09
C ASN A 162 -9.77 14.43 -12.61
N GLN A 163 -10.68 14.30 -11.65
CA GLN A 163 -11.42 15.42 -11.06
C GLN A 163 -10.59 16.20 -10.03
N ARG A 164 -9.35 15.80 -9.80
CA ARG A 164 -8.39 16.51 -8.97
C ARG A 164 -7.10 16.71 -9.78
N PRO A 165 -6.39 17.84 -9.61
CA PRO A 165 -5.11 18.04 -10.25
C PRO A 165 -4.15 16.91 -9.86
N LYS A 166 -3.32 16.51 -10.81
CA LYS A 166 -2.24 15.56 -10.56
C LYS A 166 -1.32 16.13 -9.46
N ARG A 167 -0.98 15.30 -8.49
CA ARG A 167 -0.07 15.71 -7.42
C ARG A 167 1.32 15.98 -7.99
N HIS A 168 1.98 17.01 -7.50
CA HIS A 168 3.42 17.12 -7.72
C HIS A 168 4.10 15.89 -7.13
N GLY A 169 4.92 15.20 -7.92
CA GLY A 169 5.57 13.98 -7.47
C GLY A 169 4.64 12.75 -7.44
N GLU A 170 3.58 12.71 -8.27
CA GLU A 170 2.77 11.49 -8.39
C GLU A 170 3.63 10.30 -8.79
N ILE A 171 3.58 9.25 -7.97
CA ILE A 171 4.30 8.02 -8.20
C ILE A 171 3.42 7.12 -9.06
N TYR A 172 3.95 6.71 -10.22
CA TYR A 172 3.19 5.89 -11.16
C TYR A 172 3.10 4.43 -10.72
N TRP A 173 4.21 3.88 -10.22
CA TRP A 173 4.33 2.48 -9.84
C TRP A 173 4.81 2.35 -8.39
N LEU A 174 4.04 1.63 -7.57
CA LEU A 174 4.43 1.19 -6.25
C LEU A 174 3.97 -0.25 -6.06
N ASN A 175 4.91 -1.17 -6.02
CA ASN A 175 4.70 -2.57 -5.73
C ASN A 175 5.86 -3.08 -4.87
N SER A 176 5.57 -3.77 -3.79
CA SER A 176 6.61 -4.32 -2.91
C SER A 176 6.27 -5.74 -2.47
N GLY A 177 7.32 -6.51 -2.25
CA GLY A 177 7.25 -7.87 -1.72
C GLY A 177 7.34 -7.92 -0.19
N TYR A 178 7.63 -9.14 0.30
CA TYR A 178 7.80 -9.44 1.73
C TYR A 178 8.92 -10.46 1.99
N ASP A 179 9.84 -10.62 1.07
CA ASP A 179 10.84 -11.69 1.08
C ASP A 179 11.71 -11.70 2.34
N ARG A 180 12.17 -10.53 2.79
CA ARG A 180 13.01 -10.43 4.00
C ARG A 180 12.24 -10.89 5.23
N ILE A 181 11.03 -10.42 5.42
CA ILE A 181 10.20 -10.78 6.57
C ILE A 181 9.77 -12.26 6.52
N ASN A 182 9.52 -12.78 5.33
CA ASN A 182 9.27 -14.21 5.13
C ASN A 182 10.46 -15.07 5.55
N LYS A 183 11.67 -14.72 5.11
CA LYS A 183 12.91 -15.42 5.50
C LYS A 183 13.16 -15.36 7.00
N LEU A 184 12.79 -14.25 7.63
CA LEU A 184 13.04 -14.02 9.05
C LEU A 184 12.06 -14.76 9.96
N LEU A 185 10.76 -14.70 9.62
CA LEU A 185 9.66 -15.15 10.49
C LEU A 185 8.77 -16.22 9.85
N GLY A 186 8.99 -16.59 8.58
CA GLY A 186 8.05 -17.46 7.85
C GLY A 186 6.72 -16.79 7.55
N TRP A 187 6.62 -15.48 7.73
CA TRP A 187 5.36 -14.76 7.54
C TRP A 187 4.99 -14.64 6.05
N THR A 188 3.71 -14.82 5.77
CA THR A 188 3.08 -14.57 4.47
C THR A 188 1.73 -13.92 4.65
N PRO A 189 1.30 -13.04 3.73
CA PRO A 189 -0.07 -12.52 3.75
C PRO A 189 -1.07 -13.65 3.54
N LYS A 190 -2.16 -13.65 4.31
CA LYS A 190 -3.18 -14.71 4.32
C LYS A 190 -4.45 -14.30 3.58
N ILE A 191 -4.70 -12.99 3.47
CA ILE A 191 -5.93 -12.43 2.91
C ILE A 191 -5.64 -11.86 1.52
N GLY A 192 -6.12 -12.56 0.50
CA GLY A 192 -6.02 -12.11 -0.88
C GLY A 192 -6.86 -10.85 -1.15
N LEU A 193 -6.50 -10.12 -2.22
CA LEU A 193 -7.13 -8.83 -2.56
C LEU A 193 -8.66 -8.94 -2.68
N ASP A 194 -9.16 -9.95 -3.38
CA ASP A 194 -10.60 -10.15 -3.57
C ASP A 194 -11.34 -10.41 -2.25
N GLN A 195 -10.78 -11.25 -1.40
CA GLN A 195 -11.34 -11.57 -0.09
C GLN A 195 -11.34 -10.33 0.84
N GLY A 196 -10.26 -9.57 0.85
CA GLY A 196 -10.18 -8.35 1.66
C GLY A 196 -11.16 -7.27 1.21
N ILE A 197 -11.37 -7.13 -0.12
CA ILE A 197 -12.39 -6.22 -0.66
C ILE A 197 -13.79 -6.67 -0.18
N ASP A 198 -14.12 -7.95 -0.29
CA ASP A 198 -15.43 -8.48 0.14
C ASP A 198 -15.68 -8.20 1.63
N LYS A 199 -14.71 -8.48 2.50
CA LYS A 199 -14.77 -8.15 3.93
C LYS A 199 -14.98 -6.65 4.18
N THR A 200 -14.27 -5.79 3.43
CA THR A 200 -14.39 -4.33 3.60
C THR A 200 -15.77 -3.84 3.15
N ILE A 201 -16.32 -4.39 2.07
CA ILE A 201 -17.67 -4.08 1.59
C ILE A 201 -18.72 -4.50 2.65
N GLU A 202 -18.59 -5.68 3.23
CA GLU A 202 -19.50 -6.19 4.26
C GLU A 202 -19.52 -5.24 5.47
N ILE A 203 -18.34 -4.90 6.02
CA ILE A 203 -18.20 -4.00 7.17
C ILE A 203 -18.86 -2.64 6.91
N TRP A 204 -18.57 -2.03 5.77
CA TRP A 204 -19.13 -0.72 5.45
C TRP A 204 -20.61 -0.76 5.07
N SER A 205 -21.08 -1.87 4.49
CA SER A 205 -22.51 -2.09 4.24
C SER A 205 -23.32 -2.12 5.52
N ASP A 206 -22.81 -2.78 6.55
CA ASP A 206 -23.46 -2.84 7.87
C ASP A 206 -23.41 -1.50 8.61
N LYS A 207 -22.32 -0.78 8.48
CA LYS A 207 -22.14 0.52 9.12
C LYS A 207 -22.99 1.63 8.50
N LEU A 208 -23.35 1.52 7.24
CA LEU A 208 -24.14 2.53 6.51
C LEU A 208 -25.66 2.26 6.51
N LYS A 209 -26.11 1.17 7.13
CA LYS A 209 -27.53 0.89 7.40
C LYS A 209 -28.04 1.74 8.55
#